data_0956b9ba6d1006444926c8e6d5924380
#
_entry.id   0956b9ba6d1006444926c8e6d5924380
#
_cell.length_a   1.000
_cell.length_b   1.000
_cell.length_c   1.000
_cell.angle_alpha   90.00
_cell.angle_beta   90.00
_cell.angle_gamma   90.00
#
_symmetry.space_group_name_H-M   'P 1'
#
loop_
_entity.id
_entity.type
_entity.pdbx_description
1 polymer ?
#
loop_
_entity_poly.entity_id
_entity_poly.type
_entity_poly.pdbx_seq_one_letter_code
_entity_poly.pdbx_strand_id
1 'polypeptide(L)'
;DDIKRHQPSRISAWYEGDRNRTDQPEDNRFVWQFVVLRNESESPVYDVIVTCVGISGAGPSFKGEDNRPAYPNRVCVGTLPPGAWCIWLPTEGHGMGVRTAPETAFTDASGTSWVRRGNGRLEEIPMEPTSFYRLPLPLTWHGCKKLTE
;
A
#
# COMPACT_ATOMS: atom_id res chain seq x y z
N ASP A 1 -11.18 -20.05 -2.75
CA ASP A 1 -12.25 -20.50 -1.88
C ASP A 1 -12.45 -19.49 -0.72
N ASP A 2 -13.59 -19.58 -0.06
CA ASP A 2 -14.00 -18.58 0.94
C ASP A 2 -13.09 -18.57 2.17
N ILE A 3 -12.61 -19.73 2.59
CA ILE A 3 -11.73 -19.83 3.75
C ILE A 3 -10.38 -19.17 3.44
N LYS A 4 -9.85 -19.45 2.27
CA LYS A 4 -8.57 -18.90 1.85
C LYS A 4 -8.62 -17.37 1.77
N ARG A 5 -9.74 -16.81 1.36
CA ARG A 5 -9.91 -15.36 1.19
C ARG A 5 -10.41 -14.65 2.45
N HIS A 6 -10.63 -15.37 3.54
CA HIS A 6 -11.24 -14.78 4.73
C HIS A 6 -10.39 -13.64 5.29
N GLN A 7 -9.13 -13.89 5.60
CA GLN A 7 -8.27 -12.85 6.15
C GLN A 7 -7.91 -11.78 5.10
N PRO A 8 -7.43 -12.13 3.89
CA PRO A 8 -7.01 -11.09 2.95
C PRO A 8 -8.14 -10.16 2.54
N SER A 9 -9.40 -10.61 2.52
CA SER A 9 -10.52 -9.74 2.19
C SER A 9 -10.76 -8.65 3.23
N ARG A 10 -10.17 -8.77 4.41
CA ARG A 10 -10.31 -7.82 5.52
C ARG A 10 -9.19 -6.79 5.58
N ILE A 11 -8.29 -6.82 4.61
CA ILE A 11 -7.18 -5.88 4.51
C ILE A 11 -7.54 -4.84 3.46
N SER A 12 -7.49 -3.56 3.84
CA SER A 12 -7.84 -2.47 2.93
C SER A 12 -6.95 -1.26 3.17
N ALA A 13 -6.88 -0.41 2.16
CA ALA A 13 -6.14 0.84 2.22
C ALA A 13 -6.82 1.86 1.34
N TRP A 14 -6.78 3.14 1.75
CA TRP A 14 -7.34 4.21 0.94
C TRP A 14 -6.68 5.54 1.30
N TYR A 15 -6.75 6.49 0.37
CA TYR A 15 -6.35 7.86 0.67
C TYR A 15 -7.43 8.52 1.51
N GLU A 16 -7.02 9.16 2.59
CA GLU A 16 -7.93 9.97 3.38
C GLU A 16 -7.52 11.43 3.21
N GLY A 17 -8.52 12.27 2.96
CA GLY A 17 -8.28 13.69 2.76
C GLY A 17 -7.73 14.40 3.99
N ASP A 18 -7.30 15.63 3.77
CA ASP A 18 -6.69 16.45 4.80
C ASP A 18 -7.59 16.55 6.04
N ARG A 19 -7.01 16.30 7.18
CA ARG A 19 -7.65 16.38 8.49
C ARG A 19 -6.83 17.24 9.44
N ASN A 20 -6.19 18.28 8.92
CA ASN A 20 -5.32 19.15 9.72
C ASN A 20 -4.15 18.39 10.32
N ARG A 21 -3.58 17.49 9.55
CA ARG A 21 -2.45 16.70 10.02
C ARG A 21 -1.18 17.53 9.98
N THR A 22 -0.42 17.45 11.06
CA THR A 22 0.80 18.24 11.23
C THR A 22 2.06 17.41 11.06
N ASP A 23 1.93 16.11 10.83
CA ASP A 23 3.04 15.17 10.74
C ASP A 23 3.44 14.81 9.31
N GLN A 24 2.94 15.56 8.31
CA GLN A 24 3.32 15.35 6.93
C GLN A 24 4.82 15.55 6.76
N PRO A 25 5.52 14.63 6.04
CA PRO A 25 6.94 14.83 5.78
C PRO A 25 7.23 16.12 5.01
N GLU A 26 8.38 16.73 5.29
CA GLU A 26 8.74 18.04 4.72
C GLU A 26 9.48 17.94 3.40
N ASP A 27 9.62 16.76 2.83
CA ASP A 27 10.33 16.56 1.57
C ASP A 27 9.47 17.05 0.40
N ASN A 28 9.82 18.20 -0.15
CA ASN A 28 9.04 18.87 -1.21
C ASN A 28 9.22 18.24 -2.60
N ARG A 29 10.04 17.19 -2.73
CA ARG A 29 10.14 16.46 -3.99
C ARG A 29 8.88 15.64 -4.30
N PHE A 30 8.03 15.40 -3.30
CA PHE A 30 6.85 14.56 -3.42
C PHE A 30 5.59 15.31 -3.03
N VAL A 31 4.49 14.85 -3.61
CA VAL A 31 3.15 15.16 -3.11
C VAL A 31 2.80 13.99 -2.18
N TRP A 32 2.55 14.28 -0.92
CA TRP A 32 2.31 13.26 0.09
C TRP A 32 0.83 12.95 0.22
N GLN A 33 0.49 11.68 0.19
CA GLN A 33 -0.87 11.20 0.40
C GLN A 33 -0.95 10.51 1.75
N PHE A 34 -1.96 10.88 2.53
CA PHE A 34 -2.24 10.22 3.80
C PHE A 34 -3.03 8.96 3.50
N VAL A 35 -2.48 7.81 3.87
CA VAL A 35 -3.09 6.50 3.59
C VAL A 35 -3.51 5.87 4.91
N VAL A 36 -4.77 5.48 4.98
CA VAL A 36 -5.29 4.65 6.07
C VAL A 36 -5.15 3.19 5.65
N LEU A 37 -4.58 2.40 6.54
CA LEU A 37 -4.44 0.96 6.38
C LEU A 37 -5.28 0.28 7.44
N ARG A 38 -6.13 -0.65 7.04
CA ARG A 38 -7.01 -1.32 7.99
C ARG A 38 -6.87 -2.82 7.88
N ASN A 39 -6.65 -3.45 9.03
CA ASN A 39 -6.67 -4.89 9.17
C ASN A 39 -7.84 -5.24 10.09
N GLU A 40 -8.93 -5.69 9.50
CA GLU A 40 -10.13 -6.06 10.25
C GLU A 40 -10.17 -7.54 10.61
N SER A 41 -9.05 -8.25 10.41
CA SER A 41 -8.92 -9.63 10.85
C SER A 41 -8.38 -9.70 12.27
N GLU A 42 -8.28 -10.90 12.81
CA GLU A 42 -7.81 -11.12 14.17
C GLU A 42 -6.30 -11.36 14.25
N SER A 43 -5.62 -11.41 13.10
CA SER A 43 -4.19 -11.73 13.04
C SER A 43 -3.45 -10.69 12.22
N PRO A 44 -2.15 -10.48 12.49
CA PRO A 44 -1.36 -9.60 11.64
C PRO A 44 -1.23 -10.15 10.23
N VAL A 45 -0.94 -9.25 9.29
CA VAL A 45 -0.42 -9.61 7.98
C VAL A 45 1.00 -9.04 7.88
N TYR A 46 1.79 -9.57 6.96
CA TYR A 46 3.23 -9.36 6.94
C TYR A 46 3.70 -8.83 5.59
N ASP A 47 4.88 -8.25 5.57
CA ASP A 47 5.53 -7.75 4.36
C ASP A 47 4.64 -6.79 3.57
N VAL A 48 3.89 -5.95 4.27
CA VAL A 48 2.97 -5.02 3.64
C VAL A 48 3.75 -3.96 2.89
N ILE A 49 3.41 -3.79 1.62
CA ILE A 49 4.01 -2.79 0.74
C ILE A 49 2.88 -2.01 0.08
N VAL A 50 2.93 -0.70 0.21
CA VAL A 50 1.92 0.20 -0.37
C VAL A 50 2.56 0.97 -1.51
N THR A 51 1.93 0.94 -2.67
CA THR A 51 2.41 1.58 -3.90
C THR A 51 1.34 2.50 -4.46
N CYS A 52 1.72 3.69 -4.87
CA CYS A 52 0.84 4.59 -5.61
C CYS A 52 0.69 4.08 -7.05
N VAL A 53 -0.54 3.80 -7.46
CA VAL A 53 -0.82 3.31 -8.82
C VAL A 53 -1.85 4.21 -9.50
N GLY A 54 -1.87 4.18 -10.82
CA GLY A 54 -2.84 4.94 -11.60
C GLY A 54 -4.20 4.24 -11.61
N ILE A 55 -5.27 5.03 -11.55
CA ILE A 55 -6.63 4.56 -11.77
C ILE A 55 -7.15 5.06 -13.10
N SER A 56 -6.88 6.32 -13.41
CA SER A 56 -7.31 6.91 -14.67
C SER A 56 -6.37 8.04 -15.06
N GLY A 57 -6.32 8.33 -16.35
CA GLY A 57 -5.47 9.37 -16.89
C GLY A 57 -4.04 8.89 -17.14
N ALA A 58 -3.18 9.80 -17.58
CA ALA A 58 -1.78 9.51 -17.90
C ALA A 58 -0.93 9.63 -16.66
N GLY A 59 -0.88 8.58 -15.87
CA GLY A 59 -0.12 8.53 -14.62
C GLY A 59 0.68 7.26 -14.50
N PRO A 60 0.98 6.82 -13.27
CA PRO A 60 1.66 5.55 -13.05
C PRO A 60 0.85 4.38 -13.60
N SER A 61 1.52 3.24 -13.79
CA SER A 61 0.83 2.03 -14.21
C SER A 61 -0.25 1.65 -13.20
N PHE A 62 -1.34 1.09 -13.72
CA PHE A 62 -2.39 0.48 -12.90
C PHE A 62 -1.85 -0.68 -12.04
N LYS A 63 -0.83 -1.38 -12.53
CA LYS A 63 -0.20 -2.48 -11.81
C LYS A 63 1.12 -2.00 -11.22
N GLY A 64 1.22 -1.99 -9.90
CA GLY A 64 2.41 -1.50 -9.22
C GLY A 64 3.69 -2.23 -9.64
N GLU A 65 3.58 -3.52 -9.93
CA GLU A 65 4.74 -4.31 -10.35
C GLU A 65 5.28 -3.95 -11.74
N ASP A 66 4.49 -3.24 -12.54
CA ASP A 66 4.93 -2.79 -13.87
C ASP A 66 5.78 -1.51 -13.79
N ASN A 67 5.88 -0.88 -12.63
CA ASN A 67 6.79 0.23 -12.43
C ASN A 67 8.20 -0.30 -12.18
N ARG A 68 9.21 0.56 -12.40
CA ARG A 68 10.60 0.14 -12.16
C ARG A 68 10.80 -0.27 -10.70
N PRO A 69 11.71 -1.22 -10.42
CA PRO A 69 11.94 -1.69 -9.04
C PRO A 69 12.28 -0.58 -8.05
N ALA A 70 13.00 0.46 -8.51
CA ALA A 70 13.36 1.61 -7.67
C ALA A 70 12.30 2.71 -7.70
N TYR A 71 11.05 2.38 -8.06
CA TYR A 71 9.95 3.34 -8.10
C TYR A 71 9.77 4.00 -6.73
N PRO A 72 9.86 5.35 -6.65
CA PRO A 72 9.92 6.02 -5.35
C PRO A 72 8.55 6.13 -4.65
N ASN A 73 7.44 5.95 -5.38
CA ASN A 73 6.09 6.16 -4.85
C ASN A 73 5.60 4.89 -4.14
N ARG A 74 6.37 4.43 -3.17
CA ARG A 74 6.14 3.15 -2.50
C ARG A 74 6.67 3.22 -1.08
N VAL A 75 5.95 2.59 -0.16
CA VAL A 75 6.39 2.46 1.24
C VAL A 75 6.37 0.98 1.61
N CYS A 76 7.50 0.50 2.10
CA CYS A 76 7.62 -0.84 2.68
C CYS A 76 7.24 -0.74 4.15
N VAL A 77 6.01 -1.12 4.48
CA VAL A 77 5.47 -0.97 5.82
C VAL A 77 5.96 -2.07 6.75
N GLY A 78 5.85 -3.32 6.32
CA GLY A 78 6.19 -4.47 7.13
C GLY A 78 4.94 -5.10 7.75
N THR A 79 4.98 -5.36 9.05
CA THR A 79 3.85 -6.00 9.74
C THR A 79 2.73 -5.01 9.97
N LEU A 80 1.50 -5.45 9.67
CA LEU A 80 0.28 -4.68 9.92
C LEU A 80 -0.57 -5.45 10.92
N PRO A 81 -0.56 -5.05 12.20
CA PRO A 81 -1.40 -5.69 13.20
C PRO A 81 -2.89 -5.42 12.97
N PRO A 82 -3.78 -6.16 13.66
CA PRO A 82 -5.21 -5.81 13.62
C PRO A 82 -5.45 -4.37 14.06
N GLY A 83 -6.41 -3.71 13.43
CA GLY A 83 -6.79 -2.34 13.74
C GLY A 83 -6.61 -1.39 12.58
N ALA A 84 -6.67 -0.10 12.90
CA ALA A 84 -6.54 0.97 11.92
C ALA A 84 -5.19 1.68 12.11
N TRP A 85 -4.48 1.86 11.00
CA TRP A 85 -3.13 2.39 10.99
C TRP A 85 -3.00 3.41 9.87
N CYS A 86 -1.92 4.15 9.84
CA CYS A 86 -1.70 5.15 8.81
C CYS A 86 -0.24 5.28 8.44
N ILE A 87 -0.03 5.73 7.20
CA ILE A 87 1.29 6.07 6.66
C ILE A 87 1.17 7.29 5.77
N TRP A 88 2.28 7.94 5.53
CA TRP A 88 2.41 8.92 4.46
C TRP A 88 3.06 8.26 3.25
N LEU A 89 2.38 8.31 2.11
CA LEU A 89 2.86 7.71 0.87
C LEU A 89 3.39 8.82 -0.03
N PRO A 90 4.68 8.77 -0.42
CA PRO A 90 5.19 9.75 -1.37
C PRO A 90 4.61 9.47 -2.76
N THR A 91 4.16 10.52 -3.43
CA THR A 91 3.68 10.39 -4.81
C THR A 91 4.32 11.48 -5.63
N GLU A 92 4.49 11.22 -6.92
CA GLU A 92 4.88 12.27 -7.86
C GLU A 92 3.64 13.10 -8.18
N GLY A 93 3.83 14.40 -8.34
CA GLY A 93 2.73 15.25 -8.80
C GLY A 93 2.33 14.87 -10.22
N HIS A 94 1.05 14.70 -10.45
CA HIS A 94 0.52 14.39 -11.78
C HIS A 94 -0.39 15.51 -12.24
N GLY A 95 -0.52 15.65 -13.56
CA GLY A 95 -1.36 16.67 -14.12
C GLY A 95 -2.85 16.44 -13.90
N MET A 96 -3.65 17.40 -14.33
CA MET A 96 -5.11 17.30 -14.25
C MET A 96 -5.60 16.07 -15.00
N GLY A 97 -6.64 15.45 -14.47
CA GLY A 97 -7.22 14.26 -15.07
C GLY A 97 -6.54 12.96 -14.66
N VAL A 98 -5.49 13.01 -13.86
CA VAL A 98 -4.82 11.81 -13.35
C VAL A 98 -5.37 11.49 -11.96
N ARG A 99 -5.85 10.26 -11.80
CA ARG A 99 -6.28 9.76 -10.49
C ARG A 99 -5.40 8.59 -10.10
N THR A 100 -5.03 8.55 -8.84
CA THR A 100 -4.21 7.47 -8.28
C THR A 100 -4.89 6.88 -7.05
N ALA A 101 -4.41 5.72 -6.65
CA ALA A 101 -4.88 5.07 -5.43
C ALA A 101 -3.75 4.21 -4.86
N PRO A 102 -3.83 3.83 -3.57
CA PRO A 102 -2.85 2.91 -3.02
C PRO A 102 -3.16 1.47 -3.44
N GLU A 103 -2.14 0.77 -3.90
CA GLU A 103 -2.14 -0.67 -4.10
C GLU A 103 -1.42 -1.28 -2.91
N THR A 104 -1.96 -2.35 -2.34
CA THR A 104 -1.39 -2.93 -1.12
C THR A 104 -1.11 -4.41 -1.34
N ALA A 105 0.15 -4.80 -1.26
CA ALA A 105 0.55 -6.20 -1.30
C ALA A 105 0.94 -6.65 0.12
N PHE A 106 0.68 -7.91 0.42
CA PHE A 106 0.95 -8.43 1.76
C PHE A 106 0.93 -9.96 1.74
N THR A 107 1.47 -10.55 2.81
CA THR A 107 1.40 -11.99 3.07
C THR A 107 0.50 -12.19 4.28
N ASP A 108 -0.51 -13.04 4.15
CA ASP A 108 -1.45 -13.28 5.24
C ASP A 108 -0.87 -14.24 6.29
N ALA A 109 -1.63 -14.47 7.35
CA ALA A 109 -1.16 -15.28 8.48
C ALA A 109 -0.92 -16.75 8.11
N SER A 110 -1.52 -17.22 7.01
CA SER A 110 -1.30 -18.60 6.54
C SER A 110 -0.14 -18.72 5.54
N GLY A 111 0.53 -17.60 5.23
CA GLY A 111 1.68 -17.61 4.35
C GLY A 111 1.34 -17.42 2.87
N THR A 112 0.10 -17.10 2.54
CA THR A 112 -0.32 -16.81 1.17
C THR A 112 -0.16 -15.32 0.90
N SER A 113 0.36 -14.98 -0.27
CA SER A 113 0.58 -13.58 -0.64
C SER A 113 -0.50 -13.07 -1.58
N TRP A 114 -0.86 -11.81 -1.41
CA TRP A 114 -1.98 -11.17 -2.08
C TRP A 114 -1.60 -9.76 -2.50
N VAL A 115 -2.32 -9.24 -3.49
CA VAL A 115 -2.30 -7.82 -3.80
C VAL A 115 -3.74 -7.32 -3.88
N ARG A 116 -4.03 -6.23 -3.16
CA ARG A 116 -5.26 -5.49 -3.36
C ARG A 116 -4.95 -4.34 -4.29
N ARG A 117 -5.51 -4.38 -5.48
CA ARG A 117 -5.27 -3.36 -6.50
C ARG A 117 -5.90 -2.02 -6.11
N GLY A 118 -5.45 -0.97 -6.76
CA GLY A 118 -6.00 0.37 -6.52
C GLY A 118 -7.49 0.49 -6.75
N ASN A 119 -8.07 -0.37 -7.61
CA ASN A 119 -9.52 -0.41 -7.84
C ASN A 119 -10.27 -1.31 -6.86
N GLY A 120 -9.60 -1.89 -5.88
CA GLY A 120 -10.19 -2.73 -4.85
C GLY A 120 -10.16 -4.23 -5.13
N ARG A 121 -9.75 -4.66 -6.32
CA ARG A 121 -9.67 -6.10 -6.62
C ARG A 121 -8.60 -6.77 -5.77
N LEU A 122 -8.93 -7.94 -5.24
CA LEU A 122 -8.01 -8.77 -4.48
C LEU A 122 -7.55 -9.94 -5.34
N GLU A 123 -6.24 -10.07 -5.51
CA GLU A 123 -5.64 -11.11 -6.35
C GLU A 123 -4.57 -11.85 -5.55
N GLU A 124 -4.58 -13.17 -5.65
CA GLU A 124 -3.49 -13.96 -5.10
C GLU A 124 -2.26 -13.82 -6.00
N ILE A 125 -1.07 -13.69 -5.39
CA ILE A 125 0.18 -13.60 -6.13
C ILE A 125 1.08 -14.80 -5.75
N PRO A 126 1.88 -15.32 -6.69
CA PRO A 126 2.63 -16.56 -6.47
C PRO A 126 3.92 -16.40 -5.69
N MET A 127 4.29 -15.17 -5.32
CA MET A 127 5.51 -14.90 -4.56
C MET A 127 5.23 -13.86 -3.48
N GLU A 128 6.16 -13.70 -2.56
CA GLU A 128 6.07 -12.67 -1.52
C GLU A 128 6.12 -11.27 -2.11
N PRO A 129 5.58 -10.25 -1.41
CA PRO A 129 5.50 -8.89 -1.95
C PRO A 129 6.85 -8.30 -2.38
N THR A 130 7.92 -8.57 -1.64
CA THR A 130 9.25 -8.05 -2.00
C THR A 130 9.72 -8.57 -3.34
N SER A 131 9.48 -9.84 -3.63
CA SER A 131 9.81 -10.45 -4.92
C SER A 131 8.86 -9.99 -6.02
N PHE A 132 7.58 -9.83 -5.68
CA PHE A 132 6.57 -9.37 -6.62
C PHE A 132 6.94 -8.01 -7.23
N TYR A 133 7.43 -7.10 -6.41
CA TYR A 133 7.87 -5.77 -6.86
C TYR A 133 9.34 -5.75 -7.25
N ARG A 134 10.05 -6.85 -7.15
CA ARG A 134 11.48 -6.97 -7.49
C ARG A 134 12.32 -5.93 -6.76
N LEU A 135 12.06 -5.77 -5.48
CA LEU A 135 12.72 -4.72 -4.70
C LEU A 135 14.19 -5.07 -4.47
N PRO A 136 15.09 -4.08 -4.58
CA PRO A 136 16.49 -4.31 -4.27
C PRO A 136 16.69 -4.53 -2.78
N LEU A 137 17.65 -5.39 -2.42
CA LEU A 137 18.01 -5.66 -1.03
C LEU A 137 19.29 -4.91 -0.68
N PRO A 138 19.47 -4.48 0.58
CA PRO A 138 18.55 -4.63 1.71
C PRO A 138 17.41 -3.63 1.66
N LEU A 139 16.29 -3.99 2.31
CA LEU A 139 15.10 -3.13 2.38
C LEU A 139 15.09 -2.34 3.69
N THR A 140 14.49 -1.16 3.64
CA THR A 140 14.16 -0.40 4.84
C THR A 140 12.66 -0.53 5.08
N TRP A 141 12.28 -1.07 6.22
CA TRP A 141 10.89 -1.20 6.63
C TRP A 141 10.52 -0.02 7.51
N HIS A 142 9.49 0.73 7.11
CA HIS A 142 9.15 1.99 7.77
C HIS A 142 8.13 1.84 8.90
N GLY A 143 7.42 0.71 8.93
CA GLY A 143 6.34 0.56 9.89
C GLY A 143 5.13 1.42 9.57
N CYS A 144 4.19 1.43 10.49
CA CYS A 144 3.00 2.27 10.40
C CYS A 144 2.71 2.87 11.77
N LYS A 145 1.91 3.93 11.79
CA LYS A 145 1.47 4.55 13.04
C LYS A 145 0.01 4.23 13.28
N LYS A 146 -0.37 4.11 14.54
CA LYS A 146 -1.77 3.91 14.88
C LYS A 146 -2.57 5.12 14.42
N LEU A 147 -3.72 4.88 13.79
CA LEU A 147 -4.59 5.97 13.36
C LEU A 147 -5.23 6.60 14.60
N THR A 148 -5.04 7.91 14.74
CA THR A 148 -5.68 8.71 15.79
C THR A 148 -6.51 9.79 15.13
N GLU A 149 -7.65 10.06 15.70
CA GLU A 149 -8.56 11.09 15.19
C GLU A 149 -8.25 12.45 15.81
#